data_e3f8c27041ce13fa3a725423ab2fd931
#
_entry.id   e3f8c27041ce13fa3a725423ab2fd931
#
_cell.length_a   1.000
_cell.length_b   1.000
_cell.length_c   1.000
_cell.angle_alpha   90.00
_cell.angle_beta   90.00
_cell.angle_gamma   90.00
#
_symmetry.space_group_name_H-M   'P 1'
#
loop_
_entity.id
_entity.type
_entity.pdbx_description
1 polymer ?
#
loop_
_entity_poly.entity_id
_entity_poly.type
_entity_poly.pdbx_seq_one_letter_code
_entity_poly.pdbx_strand_id
1 'polypeptide(L)'
;MNNLLFKKWNDFSGWIVFLIAAFVYGMTIEPTASFWDCPEFISCAEKLQVGHPPGAPFYMLVGNLFTQFASEASQVSWLVNFLNALLSAGCILFLFWSITRLVRSLIVNEEQNLSTIDVIVILGSGFVGALAYTFSDTFWFSAVEGEVYAFSSFLRHWSSG
;
A
#
# COMPACT_ATOMS: atom_id res chain seq x y z
N MET A 1 10.91 -27.97 -1.19
CA MET A 1 9.58 -27.53 -1.63
C MET A 1 9.65 -27.14 -3.11
N ASN A 2 8.67 -27.55 -3.93
CA ASN A 2 8.68 -27.17 -5.34
C ASN A 2 8.28 -25.69 -5.54
N ASN A 3 8.67 -25.13 -6.70
CA ASN A 3 8.47 -23.71 -6.99
C ASN A 3 6.98 -23.26 -7.01
N LEU A 4 6.05 -24.12 -7.42
CA LEU A 4 4.62 -23.81 -7.44
C LEU A 4 4.04 -23.71 -6.04
N LEU A 5 4.44 -24.60 -5.13
CA LEU A 5 3.99 -24.56 -3.76
C LEU A 5 4.55 -23.35 -3.01
N PHE A 6 5.84 -23.04 -3.24
CA PHE A 6 6.46 -21.83 -2.69
C PHE A 6 5.72 -20.58 -3.16
N LYS A 7 5.40 -20.45 -4.46
CA LYS A 7 4.67 -19.30 -4.98
C LYS A 7 3.34 -19.11 -4.26
N LYS A 8 2.56 -20.19 -4.06
CA LYS A 8 1.28 -20.11 -3.32
C LYS A 8 1.46 -19.58 -1.89
N TRP A 9 2.48 -20.07 -1.18
CA TRP A 9 2.77 -19.62 0.18
C TRP A 9 3.25 -18.17 0.23
N ASN A 10 4.08 -17.76 -0.75
CA ASN A 10 4.54 -16.38 -0.87
C ASN A 10 3.37 -15.42 -1.15
N ASP A 11 2.50 -15.77 -2.09
CA ASP A 11 1.33 -14.96 -2.43
C ASP A 11 0.37 -14.86 -1.24
N PHE A 12 0.09 -15.97 -0.57
CA PHE A 12 -0.75 -16.00 0.64
C PHE A 12 -0.16 -15.16 1.78
N SER A 13 1.14 -15.28 2.03
CA SER A 13 1.84 -14.48 3.05
C SER A 13 1.80 -12.99 2.73
N GLY A 14 1.96 -12.62 1.46
CA GLY A 14 1.82 -11.23 1.03
C GLY A 14 0.43 -10.66 1.32
N TRP A 15 -0.63 -11.43 1.04
CA TRP A 15 -2.00 -11.02 1.38
C TRP A 15 -2.25 -10.90 2.88
N ILE A 16 -1.62 -11.73 3.72
CA ILE A 16 -1.67 -11.57 5.18
C ILE A 16 -1.06 -10.23 5.59
N VAL A 17 0.12 -9.89 5.06
CA VAL A 17 0.79 -8.61 5.35
C VAL A 17 -0.06 -7.43 4.89
N PHE A 18 -0.67 -7.52 3.69
CA PHE A 18 -1.64 -6.53 3.21
C PHE A 18 -2.80 -6.32 4.18
N LEU A 19 -3.42 -7.42 4.65
CA LEU A 19 -4.55 -7.34 5.57
C LEU A 19 -4.16 -6.74 6.92
N ILE A 20 -2.96 -7.04 7.44
CA ILE A 20 -2.44 -6.42 8.65
C ILE A 20 -2.28 -4.91 8.45
N ALA A 21 -1.64 -4.49 7.37
CA ALA A 21 -1.44 -3.08 7.05
C ALA A 21 -2.78 -2.35 6.83
N ALA A 22 -3.68 -2.93 6.04
CA ALA A 22 -5.00 -2.38 5.78
C ALA A 22 -5.85 -2.24 7.06
N PHE A 23 -5.79 -3.23 7.96
CA PHE A 23 -6.46 -3.18 9.25
C PHE A 23 -5.89 -2.06 10.14
N VAL A 24 -4.57 -1.99 10.27
CA VAL A 24 -3.89 -0.98 11.10
C VAL A 24 -4.19 0.43 10.59
N TYR A 25 -3.99 0.67 9.30
CA TYR A 25 -4.28 1.99 8.70
C TYR A 25 -5.77 2.31 8.74
N GLY A 26 -6.64 1.34 8.45
CA GLY A 26 -8.08 1.49 8.51
C GLY A 26 -8.61 1.84 9.90
N MET A 27 -8.03 1.30 10.96
CA MET A 27 -8.39 1.62 12.35
C MET A 27 -7.86 2.98 12.82
N THR A 28 -6.89 3.54 12.12
CA THR A 28 -6.23 4.81 12.50
C THR A 28 -6.40 5.90 11.44
N ILE A 29 -7.35 5.73 10.51
CA ILE A 29 -7.68 6.74 9.50
C ILE A 29 -8.01 8.07 10.18
N GLU A 30 -7.41 9.15 9.66
CA GLU A 30 -7.82 10.50 10.04
C GLU A 30 -9.30 10.73 9.60
N PRO A 31 -10.22 11.00 10.52
CA PRO A 31 -11.63 11.13 10.19
C PRO A 31 -11.95 12.40 9.41
N THR A 32 -11.07 13.38 9.46
CA THR A 32 -11.23 14.71 8.87
C THR A 32 -10.10 15.02 7.88
N ALA A 33 -10.04 16.25 7.40
CA ALA A 33 -8.89 16.74 6.68
C ALA A 33 -7.78 17.09 7.68
N SER A 34 -6.60 16.51 7.50
CA SER A 34 -5.43 16.85 8.32
C SER A 34 -4.74 18.14 7.84
N PHE A 35 -3.47 18.31 8.16
CA PHE A 35 -2.71 19.51 7.78
C PHE A 35 -2.13 19.41 6.36
N TRP A 36 -1.48 20.47 5.91
CA TRP A 36 -0.77 20.59 4.64
C TRP A 36 -1.70 20.43 3.43
N ASP A 37 -1.34 19.61 2.47
CA ASP A 37 -2.03 19.48 1.19
C ASP A 37 -3.27 18.57 1.23
N CYS A 38 -3.47 17.81 2.32
CA CYS A 38 -4.59 16.87 2.48
C CYS A 38 -5.96 17.51 2.24
N PRO A 39 -6.32 18.69 2.81
CA PRO A 39 -7.60 19.35 2.53
C PRO A 39 -7.77 19.74 1.07
N GLU A 40 -6.69 20.12 0.41
CA GLU A 40 -6.70 20.47 -1.01
C GLU A 40 -6.98 19.23 -1.86
N PHE A 41 -6.27 18.12 -1.63
CA PHE A 41 -6.49 16.88 -2.35
C PHE A 41 -7.91 16.35 -2.17
N ILE A 42 -8.46 16.40 -0.96
CA ILE A 42 -9.84 16.00 -0.68
C ILE A 42 -10.83 16.87 -1.47
N SER A 43 -10.68 18.20 -1.41
CA SER A 43 -11.58 19.14 -2.09
C SER A 43 -11.47 19.04 -3.61
N CYS A 44 -10.26 18.90 -4.14
CA CYS A 44 -10.01 18.75 -5.57
C CYS A 44 -10.52 17.41 -6.09
N ALA A 45 -10.41 16.33 -5.32
CA ALA A 45 -10.96 15.03 -5.69
C ALA A 45 -12.50 15.08 -5.73
N GLU A 46 -13.15 15.66 -4.73
CA GLU A 46 -14.61 15.78 -4.68
C GLU A 46 -15.18 16.55 -5.89
N LYS A 47 -14.55 17.68 -6.24
CA LYS A 47 -15.05 18.62 -7.26
C LYS A 47 -14.40 18.47 -8.62
N LEU A 48 -13.52 17.47 -8.82
CA LEU A 48 -12.69 17.31 -10.02
C LEU A 48 -11.94 18.60 -10.40
N GLN A 49 -11.35 19.26 -9.43
CA GLN A 49 -10.56 20.45 -9.61
C GLN A 49 -9.08 20.13 -9.79
N VAL A 50 -8.33 21.08 -10.32
CA VAL A 50 -6.87 20.97 -10.45
C VAL A 50 -6.26 21.60 -9.22
N GLY A 51 -5.48 20.82 -8.47
CA GLY A 51 -4.70 21.32 -7.34
C GLY A 51 -3.46 22.10 -7.77
N HIS A 52 -2.65 22.54 -6.78
CA HIS A 52 -1.41 23.25 -7.04
C HIS A 52 -0.43 22.42 -7.90
N PRO A 53 0.44 23.07 -8.70
CA PRO A 53 1.44 22.36 -9.52
C PRO A 53 2.39 21.47 -8.69
N PRO A 54 2.73 20.25 -9.17
CA PRO A 54 2.50 19.73 -10.52
C PRO A 54 1.11 19.12 -10.76
N GLY A 55 0.24 19.08 -9.74
CA GLY A 55 -1.07 18.43 -9.82
C GLY A 55 -1.00 16.89 -9.78
N ALA A 56 -2.14 16.25 -9.58
CA ALA A 56 -2.27 14.80 -9.55
C ALA A 56 -3.58 14.34 -10.21
N PRO A 57 -3.77 14.57 -11.53
CA PRO A 57 -5.07 14.40 -12.18
C PRO A 57 -5.62 12.98 -12.05
N PHE A 58 -4.77 11.97 -12.14
CA PHE A 58 -5.22 10.59 -12.01
C PHE A 58 -5.65 10.24 -10.58
N TYR A 59 -4.94 10.75 -9.58
CA TYR A 59 -5.35 10.62 -8.18
C TYR A 59 -6.70 11.30 -7.91
N MET A 60 -6.91 12.50 -8.48
CA MET A 60 -8.19 13.22 -8.37
C MET A 60 -9.35 12.42 -8.98
N LEU A 61 -9.14 11.79 -10.14
CA LEU A 61 -10.15 10.94 -10.77
C LEU A 61 -10.51 9.72 -9.89
N VAL A 62 -9.50 9.02 -9.38
CA VAL A 62 -9.73 7.86 -8.50
C VAL A 62 -10.36 8.29 -7.19
N GLY A 63 -9.88 9.37 -6.58
CA GLY A 63 -10.46 9.97 -5.38
C GLY A 63 -11.92 10.36 -5.57
N ASN A 64 -12.25 10.99 -6.71
CA ASN A 64 -13.64 11.34 -7.04
C ASN A 64 -14.55 10.10 -7.10
N LEU A 65 -14.10 8.98 -7.67
CA LEU A 65 -14.89 7.74 -7.66
C LEU A 65 -15.23 7.29 -6.23
N PHE A 66 -14.31 7.45 -5.29
CA PHE A 66 -14.56 7.14 -3.88
C PHE A 66 -15.51 8.14 -3.23
N THR A 67 -15.41 9.43 -3.55
CA THR A 67 -16.32 10.44 -2.98
C THR A 67 -17.77 10.26 -3.42
N GLN A 68 -18.05 9.58 -4.55
CA GLN A 68 -19.41 9.26 -4.99
C GLN A 68 -20.16 8.34 -4.00
N PHE A 69 -19.48 7.64 -3.12
CA PHE A 69 -20.07 6.82 -2.06
C PHE A 69 -20.42 7.62 -0.81
N ALA A 70 -20.07 8.92 -0.74
CA ALA A 70 -20.42 9.79 0.37
C ALA A 70 -21.91 10.15 0.30
N SER A 71 -22.62 9.91 1.40
CA SER A 71 -24.00 10.39 1.57
C SER A 71 -24.06 11.82 2.15
N GLU A 72 -23.00 12.25 2.81
CA GLU A 72 -22.84 13.55 3.44
C GLU A 72 -21.43 14.10 3.23
N ALA A 73 -21.29 15.42 3.23
CA ALA A 73 -20.00 16.08 3.04
C ALA A 73 -18.93 15.67 4.09
N SER A 74 -19.38 15.34 5.31
CA SER A 74 -18.50 14.84 6.38
C SER A 74 -17.80 13.51 6.06
N GLN A 75 -18.39 12.69 5.18
CA GLN A 75 -17.85 11.38 4.79
C GLN A 75 -16.79 11.49 3.68
N VAL A 76 -16.73 12.60 2.95
CA VAL A 76 -15.83 12.79 1.82
C VAL A 76 -14.37 12.63 2.25
N SER A 77 -13.98 13.32 3.34
CA SER A 77 -12.60 13.23 3.87
C SER A 77 -12.24 11.80 4.25
N TRP A 78 -13.12 11.14 4.99
CA TRP A 78 -12.90 9.75 5.41
C TRP A 78 -12.73 8.79 4.22
N LEU A 79 -13.52 8.95 3.16
CA LEU A 79 -13.44 8.08 1.98
C LEU A 79 -12.15 8.28 1.18
N VAL A 80 -11.67 9.52 1.05
CA VAL A 80 -10.38 9.80 0.40
C VAL A 80 -9.21 9.26 1.24
N ASN A 81 -9.26 9.44 2.56
CA ASN A 81 -8.27 8.89 3.48
C ASN A 81 -8.30 7.35 3.49
N PHE A 82 -9.49 6.75 3.39
CA PHE A 82 -9.64 5.30 3.26
C PHE A 82 -9.04 4.75 1.95
N LEU A 83 -9.23 5.45 0.83
CA LEU A 83 -8.54 5.12 -0.41
C LEU A 83 -7.02 5.09 -0.20
N ASN A 84 -6.46 6.10 0.46
CA ASN A 84 -5.03 6.16 0.76
C ASN A 84 -4.55 5.01 1.65
N ALA A 85 -5.32 4.67 2.68
CA ALA A 85 -5.02 3.53 3.55
C ALA A 85 -4.93 2.22 2.76
N LEU A 86 -5.86 1.98 1.82
CA LEU A 86 -5.86 0.80 0.96
C LEU A 86 -4.67 0.79 -0.01
N LEU A 87 -4.35 1.92 -0.62
CA LEU A 87 -3.21 2.04 -1.53
C LEU A 87 -1.89 1.85 -0.80
N SER A 88 -1.77 2.40 0.40
CA SER A 88 -0.60 2.22 1.27
C SER A 88 -0.43 0.75 1.66
N ALA A 89 -1.50 0.07 2.04
CA ALA A 89 -1.46 -1.38 2.29
C ALA A 89 -1.03 -2.17 1.04
N GLY A 90 -1.46 -1.75 -0.15
CA GLY A 90 -0.98 -2.29 -1.43
C GLY A 90 0.52 -2.08 -1.66
N CYS A 91 1.06 -0.93 -1.26
CA CYS A 91 2.52 -0.70 -1.29
C CYS A 91 3.27 -1.69 -0.38
N ILE A 92 2.73 -1.98 0.81
CA ILE A 92 3.31 -2.96 1.73
C ILE A 92 3.28 -4.37 1.13
N LEU A 93 2.21 -4.75 0.45
CA LEU A 93 2.11 -6.02 -0.28
C LEU A 93 3.24 -6.14 -1.33
N PHE A 94 3.42 -5.13 -2.17
CA PHE A 94 4.47 -5.12 -3.18
C PHE A 94 5.87 -5.11 -2.56
N LEU A 95 6.06 -4.39 -1.47
CA LEU A 95 7.32 -4.39 -0.73
C LEU A 95 7.65 -5.80 -0.22
N PHE A 96 6.68 -6.51 0.37
CA PHE A 96 6.85 -7.89 0.78
C PHE A 96 7.31 -8.78 -0.38
N TRP A 97 6.61 -8.72 -1.52
CA TRP A 97 6.99 -9.53 -2.69
C TRP A 97 8.35 -9.14 -3.27
N SER A 98 8.70 -7.87 -3.25
CA SER A 98 10.01 -7.38 -3.69
C SER A 98 11.14 -7.92 -2.80
N ILE A 99 10.95 -7.89 -1.48
CA ILE A 99 11.93 -8.44 -0.52
C ILE A 99 12.08 -9.95 -0.72
N THR A 100 10.97 -10.69 -0.78
CA THR A 100 11.03 -12.15 -0.94
C THR A 100 11.65 -12.57 -2.27
N ARG A 101 11.36 -11.84 -3.36
CA ARG A 101 11.99 -12.05 -4.67
C ARG A 101 13.50 -11.79 -4.61
N LEU A 102 13.91 -10.67 -4.01
CA LEU A 102 15.32 -10.31 -3.86
C LEU A 102 16.08 -11.35 -3.01
N VAL A 103 15.57 -11.67 -1.83
CA VAL A 103 16.21 -12.65 -0.95
C VAL A 103 16.32 -14.01 -1.65
N ARG A 104 15.26 -14.44 -2.33
CA ARG A 104 15.29 -15.69 -3.09
C ARG A 104 16.38 -15.69 -4.16
N SER A 105 16.54 -14.61 -4.93
CA SER A 105 17.57 -14.53 -5.97
C SER A 105 19.00 -14.54 -5.43
N LEU A 106 19.18 -14.16 -4.15
CA LEU A 106 20.49 -14.15 -3.50
C LEU A 106 20.91 -15.51 -2.92
N ILE A 107 19.94 -16.34 -2.51
CA ILE A 107 20.24 -17.57 -1.75
C ILE A 107 19.94 -18.86 -2.50
N VAL A 108 19.16 -18.82 -3.58
CA VAL A 108 18.70 -20.03 -4.29
C VAL A 108 18.95 -19.90 -5.79
N ASN A 109 19.57 -20.93 -6.38
CA ASN A 109 19.64 -21.07 -7.84
C ASN A 109 18.27 -21.53 -8.39
N GLU A 110 17.87 -21.03 -9.54
CA GLU A 110 16.51 -21.20 -10.12
C GLU A 110 16.09 -22.68 -10.31
N GLU A 111 17.05 -23.60 -10.51
CA GLU A 111 16.79 -25.02 -10.74
C GLU A 111 16.68 -25.86 -9.46
N GLN A 112 16.96 -25.30 -8.30
CA GLN A 112 16.97 -26.05 -7.04
C GLN A 112 15.62 -26.04 -6.34
N ASN A 113 15.26 -27.19 -5.76
CA ASN A 113 14.16 -27.26 -4.81
C ASN A 113 14.54 -26.55 -3.51
N LEU A 114 13.62 -25.71 -3.02
CA LEU A 114 13.79 -24.96 -1.78
C LEU A 114 13.82 -25.91 -0.58
N SER A 115 14.81 -25.77 0.28
CA SER A 115 14.82 -26.38 1.60
C SER A 115 13.82 -25.66 2.52
N THR A 116 13.47 -26.26 3.64
CA THR A 116 12.63 -25.62 4.66
C THR A 116 13.28 -24.35 5.22
N ILE A 117 14.60 -24.38 5.38
CA ILE A 117 15.36 -23.23 5.89
C ILE A 117 15.29 -22.07 4.89
N ASP A 118 15.46 -22.32 3.58
CA ASP A 118 15.37 -21.29 2.54
C ASP A 118 14.00 -20.61 2.58
N VAL A 119 12.92 -21.39 2.71
CA VAL A 119 11.57 -20.86 2.80
C VAL A 119 11.39 -19.95 4.03
N ILE A 120 11.87 -20.39 5.18
CA ILE A 120 11.79 -19.60 6.42
C ILE A 120 12.58 -18.29 6.28
N VAL A 121 13.78 -18.35 5.70
CA VAL A 121 14.61 -17.16 5.50
C VAL A 121 13.94 -16.18 4.51
N ILE A 122 13.43 -16.68 3.38
CA ILE A 122 12.80 -15.82 2.37
C ILE A 122 11.54 -15.15 2.92
N LEU A 123 10.60 -15.94 3.43
CA LEU A 123 9.33 -15.40 3.94
C LEU A 123 9.53 -14.56 5.19
N GLY A 124 10.41 -15.00 6.10
CA GLY A 124 10.76 -14.28 7.33
C GLY A 124 11.34 -12.89 7.03
N SER A 125 12.28 -12.80 6.07
CA SER A 125 12.82 -11.50 5.63
C SER A 125 11.73 -10.59 5.07
N GLY A 126 10.80 -11.14 4.27
CA GLY A 126 9.65 -10.41 3.77
C GLY A 126 8.77 -9.86 4.88
N PHE A 127 8.40 -10.70 5.86
CA PHE A 127 7.61 -10.27 7.02
C PHE A 127 8.30 -9.19 7.84
N VAL A 128 9.56 -9.39 8.20
CA VAL A 128 10.31 -8.41 9.00
C VAL A 128 10.42 -7.08 8.26
N GLY A 129 10.83 -7.08 7.01
CA GLY A 129 11.00 -5.85 6.25
C GLY A 129 9.69 -5.12 5.97
N ALA A 130 8.65 -5.82 5.53
CA ALA A 130 7.35 -5.23 5.24
C ALA A 130 6.65 -4.71 6.51
N LEU A 131 6.66 -5.48 7.61
CA LEU A 131 6.04 -5.04 8.87
C LEU A 131 6.83 -3.92 9.54
N ALA A 132 8.15 -3.93 9.50
CA ALA A 132 8.96 -2.81 9.99
C ALA A 132 8.61 -1.51 9.26
N TYR A 133 8.38 -1.57 7.94
CA TYR A 133 7.95 -0.42 7.16
C TYR A 133 6.49 -0.02 7.43
N THR A 134 5.59 -1.00 7.60
CA THR A 134 4.18 -0.77 7.98
C THR A 134 4.07 0.08 9.23
N PHE A 135 4.89 -0.21 10.24
CA PHE A 135 4.88 0.46 11.54
C PHE A 135 5.90 1.61 11.65
N SER A 136 6.55 1.99 10.53
CA SER A 136 7.41 3.18 10.53
C SER A 136 6.54 4.44 10.62
N ASP A 137 6.93 5.35 11.50
CA ASP A 137 6.19 6.58 11.81
C ASP A 137 5.89 7.41 10.55
N THR A 138 6.90 7.64 9.73
CA THR A 138 6.76 8.44 8.51
C THR A 138 5.79 7.84 7.51
N PHE A 139 5.85 6.50 7.27
CA PHE A 139 4.96 5.87 6.31
C PHE A 139 3.54 5.74 6.85
N TRP A 140 3.40 5.44 8.13
CA TRP A 140 2.08 5.36 8.78
C TRP A 140 1.33 6.70 8.68
N PHE A 141 2.02 7.80 8.99
CA PHE A 141 1.43 9.13 8.91
C PHE A 141 0.88 9.43 7.51
N SER A 142 1.69 9.18 6.46
CA SER A 142 1.25 9.35 5.06
C SER A 142 0.17 8.34 4.61
N ALA A 143 0.05 7.19 5.28
CA ALA A 143 -0.90 6.16 4.90
C ALA A 143 -2.33 6.46 5.35
N VAL A 144 -2.51 7.23 6.42
CA VAL A 144 -3.82 7.50 7.04
C VAL A 144 -4.45 8.82 6.60
N GLU A 145 -3.78 9.57 5.74
CA GLU A 145 -4.18 10.88 5.22
C GLU A 145 -4.31 10.87 3.69
N GLY A 146 -5.10 11.81 3.16
CA GLY A 146 -5.29 12.02 1.71
C GLY A 146 -4.05 12.62 1.04
N GLU A 147 -3.07 11.79 0.67
CA GLU A 147 -1.80 12.19 0.08
C GLU A 147 -1.51 11.43 -1.23
N VAL A 148 -0.85 12.10 -2.18
CA VAL A 148 -0.51 11.49 -3.49
C VAL A 148 0.65 10.50 -3.43
N TYR A 149 1.42 10.48 -2.34
CA TYR A 149 2.63 9.66 -2.24
C TYR A 149 2.34 8.16 -2.21
N ALA A 150 1.31 7.75 -1.48
CA ALA A 150 0.86 6.36 -1.46
C ALA A 150 0.43 5.89 -2.85
N PHE A 151 -0.35 6.71 -3.54
CA PHE A 151 -0.84 6.41 -4.89
C PHE A 151 0.30 6.31 -5.92
N SER A 152 1.24 7.25 -5.92
CA SER A 152 2.39 7.24 -6.82
C SER A 152 3.32 6.05 -6.56
N SER A 153 3.52 5.70 -5.30
CA SER A 153 4.31 4.53 -4.89
C SER A 153 3.63 3.23 -5.32
N PHE A 154 2.32 3.12 -5.13
CA PHE A 154 1.53 1.97 -5.58
C PHE A 154 1.65 1.77 -7.10
N LEU A 155 1.44 2.82 -7.91
CA LEU A 155 1.53 2.74 -9.37
C LEU A 155 2.94 2.38 -9.85
N ARG A 156 3.98 2.92 -9.21
CA ARG A 156 5.37 2.60 -9.55
C ARG A 156 5.67 1.12 -9.35
N HIS A 157 5.24 0.54 -8.23
CA HIS A 157 5.43 -0.88 -7.96
C HIS A 157 4.59 -1.77 -8.88
N TRP A 158 3.37 -1.35 -9.19
CA TRP A 158 2.52 -2.05 -10.16
C TRP A 158 3.15 -2.14 -11.56
N SER A 159 3.80 -1.07 -12.02
CA SER A 159 4.42 -1.01 -13.34
C SER A 159 5.75 -1.75 -13.46
N SER A 160 6.40 -2.08 -12.33
CA SER A 160 7.72 -2.74 -12.27
C SER A 160 7.65 -4.25 -11.97
N GLY A 161 6.48 -4.81 -11.70
CA GLY A 161 6.24 -6.24 -11.42
C GLY A 161 5.76 -7.02 -12.61
#